data_6519ecbc83586c17906640ee523dce11
#
_entry.id   6519ecbc83586c17906640ee523dce11
#
_cell.length_a   1.000
_cell.length_b   1.000
_cell.length_c   1.000
_cell.angle_alpha   90.00
_cell.angle_beta   90.00
_cell.angle_gamma   90.00
#
_symmetry.space_group_name_H-M   'P 1'
#
loop_
_entity.id
_entity.type
_entity.pdbx_description
1 polymer ?
#
loop_
_entity_poly.entity_id
_entity_poly.type
_entity_poly.pdbx_seq_one_letter_code
_entity_poly.pdbx_strand_id
1 'polypeptide(L)'
;MVTELNVKHPLVRLRLLGNRNFGLTNLVLFIFGIGMFGSVFLIPLYLQNILGYTALQSGMVLLPVGIIQAMTGPIAGYFSDKSNPKIWILMGIVLFAISFFLNTRLSIFSENAQIMLPMYLRGVAMGMLFSPLSALAMTEISRYEMAQASGLTNVIRQVGGSFGVAILQTILTQRILFHSAISGAGLDSASPVFAQSRHLLQMHALHDAGSTVSNAAAQSTALLLSHFSQQMFVYAINDDFFIACVCTLACAIPILILKRNKSRKMI
;
A
#
# COMPACT_ATOMS: atom_id res chain seq x y z
N MET A 1 24.95 13.63 7.78
CA MET A 1 24.47 13.20 9.11
C MET A 1 25.44 13.53 10.25
N VAL A 2 26.71 13.15 10.16
CA VAL A 2 27.71 13.43 11.24
C VAL A 2 27.97 14.93 11.42
N THR A 3 27.94 15.73 10.38
CA THR A 3 28.10 17.19 10.41
C THR A 3 26.98 17.94 11.10
N GLU A 4 25.73 17.49 11.01
CA GLU A 4 24.57 18.18 11.64
C GLU A 4 24.48 17.99 13.16
N LEU A 5 25.12 16.95 13.72
CA LEU A 5 25.19 16.74 15.16
C LEU A 5 26.12 17.75 15.86
N ASN A 6 27.01 18.41 15.10
CA ASN A 6 28.05 19.31 15.63
C ASN A 6 27.83 20.81 15.32
N VAL A 7 26.76 21.14 14.56
CA VAL A 7 26.49 22.55 14.17
C VAL A 7 25.64 23.24 15.23
N LYS A 8 25.97 24.51 15.56
CA LYS A 8 25.24 25.33 16.57
C LYS A 8 23.75 25.59 16.19
N HIS A 9 23.39 25.53 14.92
CA HIS A 9 22.02 25.67 14.41
C HIS A 9 21.72 24.58 13.37
N PRO A 10 21.46 23.33 13.82
CA PRO A 10 21.13 22.26 12.90
C PRO A 10 19.76 22.50 12.25
N LEU A 11 19.66 22.28 10.94
CA LEU A 11 18.40 22.35 10.18
C LEU A 11 17.40 21.31 10.67
N VAL A 12 17.89 20.15 11.11
CA VAL A 12 17.07 19.05 11.64
C VAL A 12 17.63 18.59 12.98
N ARG A 13 16.87 18.78 14.05
CA ARG A 13 17.26 18.34 15.40
C ARG A 13 16.92 16.87 15.61
N LEU A 14 17.80 15.96 15.20
CA LEU A 14 17.65 14.53 15.44
C LEU A 14 17.52 14.17 16.94
N ARG A 15 17.99 15.03 17.84
CA ARG A 15 17.82 14.86 19.29
C ARG A 15 16.35 14.78 19.73
N LEU A 16 15.40 15.32 18.93
CA LEU A 16 13.97 15.19 19.20
C LEU A 16 13.49 13.74 19.18
N LEU A 17 14.12 12.87 18.40
CA LEU A 17 13.82 11.42 18.39
C LEU A 17 14.19 10.73 19.70
N GLY A 18 15.02 11.34 20.54
CA GLY A 18 15.32 10.87 21.90
C GLY A 18 14.13 10.99 22.86
N ASN A 19 13.15 11.86 22.56
CA ASN A 19 11.88 11.88 23.28
C ASN A 19 11.09 10.60 22.91
N ARG A 20 10.78 9.77 23.92
CA ARG A 20 10.15 8.46 23.74
C ARG A 20 8.82 8.57 22.98
N ASN A 21 7.98 9.54 23.31
CA ASN A 21 6.67 9.68 22.67
C ASN A 21 6.82 10.17 21.22
N PHE A 22 7.68 11.16 20.97
CA PHE A 22 7.97 11.65 19.64
C PHE A 22 8.59 10.55 18.75
N GLY A 23 9.60 9.83 19.28
CA GLY A 23 10.26 8.73 18.57
C GLY A 23 9.30 7.59 18.18
N LEU A 24 8.49 7.12 19.14
CA LEU A 24 7.49 6.06 18.88
C LEU A 24 6.43 6.50 17.89
N THR A 25 5.94 7.74 17.99
CA THR A 25 4.94 8.25 17.03
C THR A 25 5.53 8.38 15.62
N ASN A 26 6.80 8.84 15.52
CA ASN A 26 7.49 8.91 14.23
C ASN A 26 7.81 7.52 13.66
N LEU A 27 8.06 6.51 14.49
CA LEU A 27 8.19 5.12 14.04
C LEU A 27 6.86 4.62 13.41
N VAL A 28 5.73 4.93 14.04
CA VAL A 28 4.41 4.61 13.47
C VAL A 28 4.18 5.35 12.15
N LEU A 29 4.56 6.63 12.08
CA LEU A 29 4.46 7.43 10.85
C LEU A 29 5.36 6.91 9.74
N PHE A 30 6.53 6.39 10.07
CA PHE A 30 7.43 5.72 9.11
C PHE A 30 6.76 4.48 8.51
N ILE A 31 6.21 3.59 9.36
CA ILE A 31 5.54 2.36 8.90
C ILE A 31 4.23 2.70 8.17
N PHE A 32 3.49 3.70 8.65
CA PHE A 32 2.33 4.24 7.94
C PHE A 32 2.72 4.77 6.54
N GLY A 33 3.87 5.45 6.44
CA GLY A 33 4.44 5.88 5.16
C GLY A 33 4.67 4.71 4.21
N ILE A 34 5.24 3.59 4.70
CA ILE A 34 5.42 2.36 3.92
C ILE A 34 4.08 1.89 3.32
N GLY A 35 3.05 1.74 4.15
CA GLY A 35 1.74 1.28 3.72
C GLY A 35 1.05 2.26 2.76
N MET A 36 1.08 3.56 3.08
CA MET A 36 0.45 4.60 2.29
C MET A 36 1.03 4.67 0.87
N PHE A 37 2.35 4.87 0.74
CA PHE A 37 3.00 5.03 -0.57
C PHE A 37 3.07 3.70 -1.32
N GLY A 38 3.26 2.58 -0.61
CA GLY A 38 3.20 1.26 -1.21
C GLY A 38 1.86 0.97 -1.86
N SER A 39 0.76 1.35 -1.22
CA SER A 39 -0.58 1.16 -1.80
C SER A 39 -0.85 2.06 -3.01
N VAL A 40 -0.34 3.30 -2.98
CA VAL A 40 -0.42 4.23 -4.12
C VAL A 40 0.38 3.70 -5.31
N PHE A 41 1.39 2.88 -5.07
CA PHE A 41 2.19 2.22 -6.11
C PHE A 41 1.52 0.95 -6.65
N LEU A 42 1.06 0.04 -5.77
CA LEU A 42 0.55 -1.29 -6.17
C LEU A 42 -0.77 -1.22 -6.96
N ILE A 43 -1.70 -0.34 -6.58
CA ILE A 43 -3.02 -0.27 -7.22
C ILE A 43 -2.93 0.17 -8.69
N PRO A 44 -2.27 1.29 -9.06
CA PRO A 44 -2.10 1.63 -10.46
C PRO A 44 -1.36 0.56 -11.26
N LEU A 45 -0.39 -0.11 -10.64
CA LEU A 45 0.35 -1.18 -11.28
C LEU A 45 -0.57 -2.35 -11.66
N TYR A 46 -1.47 -2.75 -10.75
CA TYR A 46 -2.49 -3.74 -11.03
C TYR A 46 -3.48 -3.29 -12.12
N LEU A 47 -4.02 -2.07 -12.01
CA LEU A 47 -4.99 -1.54 -12.95
C LEU A 47 -4.44 -1.44 -14.38
N GLN A 48 -3.18 -1.02 -14.53
CA GLN A 48 -2.56 -0.86 -15.83
C GLN A 48 -2.12 -2.20 -16.44
N ASN A 49 -1.52 -3.10 -15.66
CA ASN A 49 -0.99 -4.36 -16.21
C ASN A 49 -2.06 -5.45 -16.38
N ILE A 50 -3.11 -5.45 -15.56
CA ILE A 50 -4.15 -6.50 -15.60
C ILE A 50 -5.41 -6.03 -16.28
N LEU A 51 -5.93 -4.85 -15.90
CA LEU A 51 -7.19 -4.34 -16.44
C LEU A 51 -7.00 -3.44 -17.68
N GLY A 52 -5.74 -3.17 -18.08
CA GLY A 52 -5.44 -2.37 -19.25
C GLY A 52 -5.82 -0.88 -19.12
N TYR A 53 -5.97 -0.38 -17.88
CA TYR A 53 -6.30 1.02 -17.65
C TYR A 53 -5.16 1.94 -18.08
N THR A 54 -5.53 3.09 -18.62
CA THR A 54 -4.57 4.19 -18.84
C THR A 54 -4.12 4.78 -17.51
N ALA A 55 -3.00 5.51 -17.52
CA ALA A 55 -2.52 6.22 -16.32
C ALA A 55 -3.58 7.19 -15.77
N LEU A 56 -4.33 7.85 -16.64
CA LEU A 56 -5.43 8.76 -16.26
C LEU A 56 -6.57 8.01 -15.56
N GLN A 57 -7.01 6.89 -16.11
CA GLN A 57 -8.05 6.05 -15.51
C GLN A 57 -7.63 5.50 -14.14
N SER A 58 -6.38 5.05 -14.03
CA SER A 58 -5.81 4.59 -12.75
C SER A 58 -5.76 5.72 -11.71
N GLY A 59 -5.43 6.94 -12.13
CA GLY A 59 -5.47 8.13 -11.28
C GLY A 59 -6.89 8.47 -10.80
N MET A 60 -7.89 8.31 -11.66
CA MET A 60 -9.31 8.51 -11.30
C MET A 60 -9.80 7.51 -10.25
N VAL A 61 -9.29 6.27 -10.26
CA VAL A 61 -9.59 5.26 -9.22
C VAL A 61 -9.01 5.67 -7.86
N LEU A 62 -7.87 6.37 -7.84
CA LEU A 62 -7.25 6.86 -6.59
C LEU A 62 -7.85 8.16 -6.08
N LEU A 63 -8.51 8.94 -6.92
CA LEU A 63 -9.06 10.26 -6.57
C LEU A 63 -10.04 10.20 -5.38
N PRO A 64 -10.98 9.25 -5.29
CA PRO A 64 -11.87 9.12 -4.13
C PRO A 64 -11.13 8.93 -2.81
N VAL A 65 -10.00 8.23 -2.79
CA VAL A 65 -9.17 8.06 -1.59
C VAL A 65 -8.74 9.40 -1.03
N GLY A 66 -8.23 10.29 -1.89
CA GLY A 66 -7.79 11.63 -1.51
C GLY A 66 -8.94 12.50 -1.00
N ILE A 67 -10.08 12.49 -1.69
CA ILE A 67 -11.27 13.26 -1.29
C ILE A 67 -11.78 12.80 0.07
N ILE A 68 -11.95 11.50 0.28
CA ILE A 68 -12.44 10.93 1.53
C ILE A 68 -11.44 11.22 2.66
N GLN A 69 -10.13 11.08 2.40
CA GLN A 69 -9.09 11.44 3.36
C GLN A 69 -9.17 12.91 3.75
N ALA A 70 -9.35 13.82 2.80
CA ALA A 70 -9.48 15.26 3.06
C ALA A 70 -10.72 15.60 3.90
N MET A 71 -11.81 14.86 3.74
CA MET A 71 -13.04 15.04 4.53
C MET A 71 -12.92 14.40 5.93
N THR A 72 -12.36 13.21 6.02
CA THR A 72 -12.28 12.46 7.28
C THR A 72 -11.16 12.97 8.19
N GLY A 73 -10.09 13.56 7.65
CA GLY A 73 -8.96 14.08 8.42
C GLY A 73 -9.36 15.13 9.47
N PRO A 74 -10.04 16.23 9.11
CA PRO A 74 -10.51 17.23 10.06
C PRO A 74 -11.50 16.67 11.09
N ILE A 75 -12.39 15.77 10.66
CA ILE A 75 -13.37 15.11 11.54
C ILE A 75 -12.65 14.27 12.58
N ALA A 76 -11.72 13.43 12.15
CA ALA A 76 -10.92 12.58 13.03
C ALA A 76 -10.05 13.43 13.99
N GLY A 77 -9.46 14.53 13.52
CA GLY A 77 -8.72 15.49 14.33
C GLY A 77 -9.57 16.06 15.45
N TYR A 78 -10.74 16.62 15.10
CA TYR A 78 -11.66 17.22 16.07
C TYR A 78 -12.11 16.24 17.16
N PHE A 79 -12.48 15.03 16.78
CA PHE A 79 -12.89 14.01 17.75
C PHE A 79 -11.70 13.46 18.56
N SER A 80 -10.55 13.35 17.96
CA SER A 80 -9.29 12.95 18.62
C SER A 80 -8.89 13.94 19.70
N ASP A 81 -9.07 15.23 19.50
CA ASP A 81 -8.75 16.27 20.47
C ASP A 81 -9.70 16.23 21.69
N LYS A 82 -10.96 15.81 21.49
CA LYS A 82 -11.96 15.68 22.55
C LYS A 82 -11.94 14.35 23.29
N SER A 83 -11.36 13.33 22.69
CA SER A 83 -11.32 11.98 23.22
C SER A 83 -9.89 11.46 23.35
N ASN A 84 -9.68 10.14 23.43
CA ASN A 84 -8.34 9.56 23.44
C ASN A 84 -7.82 9.37 22.00
N PRO A 85 -6.78 10.10 21.58
CA PRO A 85 -6.26 10.00 20.21
C PRO A 85 -5.82 8.59 19.83
N LYS A 86 -5.39 7.76 20.80
CA LYS A 86 -4.99 6.37 20.55
C LYS A 86 -6.12 5.52 19.99
N ILE A 87 -7.36 5.74 20.43
CA ILE A 87 -8.51 4.97 19.95
C ILE A 87 -8.73 5.25 18.46
N TRP A 88 -8.68 6.52 18.07
CA TRP A 88 -8.82 6.93 16.67
C TRP A 88 -7.72 6.37 15.78
N ILE A 89 -6.47 6.39 16.27
CA ILE A 89 -5.32 5.82 15.57
C ILE A 89 -5.49 4.30 15.43
N LEU A 90 -5.87 3.58 16.50
CA LEU A 90 -6.06 2.13 16.44
C LEU A 90 -7.22 1.75 15.49
N MET A 91 -8.34 2.48 15.52
CA MET A 91 -9.41 2.29 14.56
C MET A 91 -8.95 2.53 13.13
N GLY A 92 -8.17 3.58 12.90
CA GLY A 92 -7.56 3.86 11.60
C GLY A 92 -6.62 2.75 11.13
N ILE A 93 -5.77 2.20 12.01
CA ILE A 93 -4.88 1.06 11.70
C ILE A 93 -5.71 -0.15 11.29
N VAL A 94 -6.75 -0.49 12.03
CA VAL A 94 -7.62 -1.65 11.73
C VAL A 94 -8.33 -1.45 10.39
N LEU A 95 -8.92 -0.28 10.13
CA LEU A 95 -9.57 0.01 8.85
C LEU A 95 -8.58 -0.03 7.68
N PHE A 96 -7.37 0.47 7.89
CA PHE A 96 -6.32 0.44 6.87
C PHE A 96 -5.88 -0.99 6.55
N ALA A 97 -5.69 -1.80 7.58
CA ALA A 97 -5.38 -3.22 7.43
C ALA A 97 -6.52 -3.99 6.73
N ILE A 98 -7.79 -3.73 7.08
CA ILE A 98 -8.95 -4.30 6.41
C ILE A 98 -8.95 -3.92 4.92
N SER A 99 -8.62 -2.66 4.57
CA SER A 99 -8.55 -2.24 3.17
C SER A 99 -7.49 -3.01 2.38
N PHE A 100 -6.34 -3.31 3.00
CA PHE A 100 -5.31 -4.16 2.39
C PHE A 100 -5.78 -5.60 2.27
N PHE A 101 -6.38 -6.14 3.33
CA PHE A 101 -6.89 -7.51 3.32
C PHE A 101 -7.95 -7.74 2.24
N LEU A 102 -8.82 -6.79 1.99
CA LEU A 102 -9.79 -6.88 0.90
C LEU A 102 -9.09 -6.92 -0.48
N ASN A 103 -7.98 -6.22 -0.64
CA ASN A 103 -7.19 -6.25 -1.88
C ASN A 103 -6.38 -7.55 -2.07
N THR A 104 -6.29 -8.44 -1.07
CA THR A 104 -5.67 -9.77 -1.25
C THR A 104 -6.51 -10.72 -2.09
N ARG A 105 -7.72 -10.33 -2.46
CA ARG A 105 -8.67 -11.14 -3.25
C ARG A 105 -8.85 -10.61 -4.68
N LEU A 106 -7.91 -9.81 -5.16
CA LEU A 106 -7.95 -9.34 -6.54
C LEU A 106 -7.74 -10.53 -7.51
N SER A 107 -8.41 -10.46 -8.66
CA SER A 107 -8.34 -11.46 -9.72
C SER A 107 -8.21 -10.78 -11.08
N ILE A 108 -7.94 -11.53 -12.14
CA ILE A 108 -7.93 -11.00 -13.52
C ILE A 108 -9.30 -10.42 -13.91
N PHE A 109 -10.38 -10.91 -13.29
CA PHE A 109 -11.77 -10.52 -13.56
C PHE A 109 -12.38 -9.68 -12.43
N SER A 110 -11.57 -8.95 -11.65
CA SER A 110 -12.12 -8.15 -10.56
C SER A 110 -13.07 -7.08 -11.05
N GLU A 111 -14.25 -7.03 -10.45
CA GLU A 111 -15.26 -6.01 -10.72
C GLU A 111 -14.90 -4.67 -10.05
N ASN A 112 -15.44 -3.57 -10.58
CA ASN A 112 -15.23 -2.24 -10.03
C ASN A 112 -15.53 -2.13 -8.53
N ALA A 113 -16.55 -2.82 -8.04
CA ALA A 113 -16.92 -2.81 -6.62
C ALA A 113 -15.82 -3.41 -5.73
N GLN A 114 -15.15 -4.47 -6.17
CA GLN A 114 -14.06 -5.12 -5.45
C GLN A 114 -12.82 -4.21 -5.32
N ILE A 115 -12.65 -3.29 -6.26
CA ILE A 115 -11.54 -2.32 -6.25
C ILE A 115 -11.93 -1.07 -5.48
N MET A 116 -13.14 -0.53 -5.68
CA MET A 116 -13.55 0.75 -5.11
C MET A 116 -13.83 0.67 -3.61
N LEU A 117 -14.42 -0.42 -3.10
CA LEU A 117 -14.72 -0.57 -1.69
C LEU A 117 -13.45 -0.48 -0.80
N PRO A 118 -12.36 -1.23 -1.07
CA PRO A 118 -11.11 -1.06 -0.36
C PRO A 118 -10.53 0.36 -0.47
N MET A 119 -10.72 1.05 -1.60
CA MET A 119 -10.25 2.42 -1.79
C MET A 119 -11.00 3.40 -0.88
N TYR A 120 -12.32 3.30 -0.77
CA TYR A 120 -13.11 4.13 0.14
C TYR A 120 -12.71 3.91 1.60
N LEU A 121 -12.59 2.66 2.04
CA LEU A 121 -12.13 2.32 3.39
C LEU A 121 -10.72 2.88 3.65
N ARG A 122 -9.85 2.83 2.66
CA ARG A 122 -8.49 3.36 2.72
C ARG A 122 -8.48 4.88 2.92
N GLY A 123 -9.33 5.60 2.21
CA GLY A 123 -9.47 7.04 2.37
C GLY A 123 -9.89 7.42 3.80
N VAL A 124 -10.90 6.74 4.35
CA VAL A 124 -11.34 6.91 5.74
C VAL A 124 -10.19 6.60 6.71
N ALA A 125 -9.54 5.46 6.55
CA ALA A 125 -8.45 5.02 7.41
C ALA A 125 -7.28 6.01 7.42
N MET A 126 -6.87 6.49 6.24
CA MET A 126 -5.80 7.49 6.11
C MET A 126 -6.15 8.80 6.80
N GLY A 127 -7.39 9.29 6.68
CA GLY A 127 -7.86 10.47 7.40
C GLY A 127 -7.83 10.28 8.91
N MET A 128 -8.27 9.11 9.40
CA MET A 128 -8.27 8.76 10.81
C MET A 128 -6.86 8.58 11.39
N LEU A 129 -5.88 8.22 10.57
CA LEU A 129 -4.49 8.02 10.99
C LEU A 129 -3.70 9.33 10.93
N PHE A 130 -3.76 10.03 9.81
CA PHE A 130 -2.87 11.15 9.52
C PHE A 130 -3.00 12.30 10.51
N SER A 131 -4.24 12.74 10.78
CA SER A 131 -4.51 13.89 11.63
C SER A 131 -4.15 13.63 13.12
N PRO A 132 -4.65 12.55 13.77
CA PRO A 132 -4.31 12.26 15.16
C PRO A 132 -2.84 11.92 15.39
N LEU A 133 -2.18 11.19 14.44
CA LEU A 133 -0.76 10.89 14.55
C LEU A 133 0.10 12.15 14.47
N SER A 134 -0.22 13.06 13.54
CA SER A 134 0.50 14.33 13.42
C SER A 134 0.34 15.20 14.67
N ALA A 135 -0.88 15.25 15.22
CA ALA A 135 -1.14 15.96 16.47
C ALA A 135 -0.39 15.32 17.64
N LEU A 136 -0.42 13.99 17.75
CA LEU A 136 0.25 13.25 18.82
C LEU A 136 1.78 13.44 18.77
N ALA A 137 2.38 13.50 17.59
CA ALA A 137 3.79 13.78 17.42
C ALA A 137 4.19 15.15 18.00
N MET A 138 3.31 16.15 17.96
CA MET A 138 3.59 17.50 18.38
C MET A 138 3.27 17.79 19.86
N THR A 139 2.60 16.88 20.58
CA THR A 139 2.06 17.12 21.95
C THR A 139 3.13 17.45 22.98
N GLU A 140 4.34 16.94 22.87
CA GLU A 140 5.42 17.14 23.85
C GLU A 140 6.54 18.08 23.35
N ILE A 141 6.32 18.66 22.16
CA ILE A 141 7.31 19.53 21.53
C ILE A 141 7.06 20.98 21.92
N SER A 142 8.14 21.70 22.23
CA SER A 142 8.07 23.13 22.56
C SER A 142 7.63 23.94 21.32
N ARG A 143 6.92 25.05 21.52
CA ARG A 143 6.47 25.93 20.43
C ARG A 143 7.61 26.39 19.52
N TYR A 144 8.78 26.59 20.10
CA TYR A 144 9.98 27.00 19.38
C TYR A 144 10.53 25.93 18.45
N GLU A 145 10.36 24.63 18.79
CA GLU A 145 10.87 23.51 18.03
C GLU A 145 9.81 22.87 17.11
N MET A 146 8.56 23.35 17.15
CA MET A 146 7.42 22.75 16.46
C MET A 146 7.62 22.73 14.94
N ALA A 147 8.20 23.78 14.35
CA ALA A 147 8.48 23.82 12.91
C ALA A 147 9.52 22.76 12.50
N GLN A 148 10.58 22.58 13.30
CA GLN A 148 11.61 21.58 13.05
C GLN A 148 11.09 20.16 13.25
N ALA A 149 10.28 19.94 14.29
CA ALA A 149 9.65 18.65 14.57
C ALA A 149 8.68 18.25 13.44
N SER A 150 7.87 19.20 12.94
CA SER A 150 6.97 18.97 11.81
C SER A 150 7.73 18.62 10.52
N GLY A 151 8.82 19.34 10.22
CA GLY A 151 9.70 19.04 9.10
C GLY A 151 10.30 17.64 9.21
N LEU A 152 10.84 17.26 10.38
CA LEU A 152 11.42 15.96 10.65
C LEU A 152 10.38 14.84 10.49
N THR A 153 9.18 15.03 11.01
CA THR A 153 8.07 14.08 10.89
C THR A 153 7.69 13.85 9.42
N ASN A 154 7.63 14.90 8.60
CA ASN A 154 7.37 14.77 7.17
C ASN A 154 8.49 14.01 6.44
N VAL A 155 9.75 14.31 6.74
CA VAL A 155 10.90 13.59 6.16
C VAL A 155 10.84 12.10 6.52
N ILE A 156 10.62 11.76 7.79
CA ILE A 156 10.53 10.37 8.26
C ILE A 156 9.42 9.62 7.50
N ARG A 157 8.24 10.23 7.34
CA ARG A 157 7.13 9.63 6.59
C ARG A 157 7.47 9.44 5.13
N GLN A 158 8.13 10.41 4.46
CA GLN A 158 8.52 10.30 3.05
C GLN A 158 9.61 9.24 2.85
N VAL A 159 10.60 9.19 3.75
CA VAL A 159 11.62 8.15 3.75
C VAL A 159 10.96 6.78 3.92
N GLY A 160 10.03 6.64 4.87
CA GLY A 160 9.22 5.43 5.02
C GLY A 160 8.51 5.06 3.72
N GLY A 161 7.92 6.04 3.04
CA GLY A 161 7.26 5.83 1.75
C GLY A 161 8.20 5.32 0.65
N SER A 162 9.38 5.91 0.53
CA SER A 162 10.40 5.47 -0.42
C SER A 162 10.86 4.04 -0.15
N PHE A 163 11.10 3.70 1.13
CA PHE A 163 11.39 2.32 1.53
C PHE A 163 10.23 1.38 1.23
N GLY A 164 8.99 1.83 1.46
CA GLY A 164 7.79 1.04 1.20
C GLY A 164 7.67 0.64 -0.27
N VAL A 165 7.81 1.59 -1.18
CA VAL A 165 7.79 1.32 -2.62
C VAL A 165 8.92 0.36 -3.02
N ALA A 166 10.15 0.60 -2.55
CA ALA A 166 11.30 -0.24 -2.88
C ALA A 166 11.14 -1.68 -2.37
N ILE A 167 10.69 -1.85 -1.12
CA ILE A 167 10.48 -3.17 -0.50
C ILE A 167 9.37 -3.92 -1.23
N LEU A 168 8.19 -3.30 -1.43
CA LEU A 168 7.07 -3.96 -2.11
C LEU A 168 7.39 -4.29 -3.56
N GLN A 169 8.09 -3.40 -4.28
CA GLN A 169 8.56 -3.71 -5.64
C GLN A 169 9.50 -4.93 -5.66
N THR A 170 10.39 -5.03 -4.69
CA THR A 170 11.32 -6.17 -4.59
C THR A 170 10.56 -7.46 -4.28
N ILE A 171 9.62 -7.41 -3.33
CA ILE A 171 8.80 -8.57 -2.96
C ILE A 171 7.92 -8.97 -4.15
N LEU A 172 7.27 -8.02 -4.82
CA LEU A 172 6.48 -8.29 -6.02
C LEU A 172 7.27 -9.07 -7.07
N THR A 173 8.48 -8.60 -7.38
CA THR A 173 9.36 -9.28 -8.37
C THR A 173 9.71 -10.69 -7.92
N GLN A 174 10.09 -10.87 -6.65
CA GLN A 174 10.42 -12.19 -6.10
C GLN A 174 9.20 -13.13 -6.09
N ARG A 175 8.01 -12.60 -5.75
CA ARG A 175 6.78 -13.40 -5.73
C ARG A 175 6.32 -13.80 -7.14
N ILE A 176 6.48 -12.93 -8.13
CA ILE A 176 6.22 -13.30 -9.53
C ILE A 176 7.14 -14.46 -9.94
N LEU A 177 8.44 -14.38 -9.65
CA LEU A 177 9.37 -15.46 -9.96
C LEU A 177 9.02 -16.76 -9.21
N PHE A 178 8.68 -16.65 -7.94
CA PHE A 178 8.28 -17.79 -7.10
C PHE A 178 7.03 -18.49 -7.63
N HIS A 179 5.96 -17.74 -7.88
CA HIS A 179 4.73 -18.30 -8.44
C HIS A 179 4.93 -18.84 -9.84
N SER A 180 5.75 -18.17 -10.67
CA SER A 180 6.10 -18.66 -12.01
C SER A 180 6.89 -19.96 -11.98
N ALA A 181 7.81 -20.11 -11.02
CA ALA A 181 8.60 -21.34 -10.89
C ALA A 181 7.73 -22.53 -10.44
N ILE A 182 6.84 -22.33 -9.46
CA ILE A 182 5.98 -23.39 -8.96
C ILE A 182 4.91 -23.80 -9.98
N SER A 183 4.22 -22.80 -10.56
CA SER A 183 3.14 -23.05 -11.50
C SER A 183 3.65 -23.38 -12.90
N GLY A 184 4.87 -22.95 -13.25
CA GLY A 184 5.53 -23.21 -14.54
C GLY A 184 5.84 -24.69 -14.76
N ALA A 185 6.01 -25.48 -13.68
CA ALA A 185 6.11 -26.93 -13.79
C ALA A 185 4.84 -27.57 -14.40
N GLY A 186 3.68 -26.91 -14.30
CA GLY A 186 2.43 -27.32 -14.95
C GLY A 186 2.30 -26.87 -16.42
N LEU A 187 3.17 -25.96 -16.88
CA LEU A 187 3.22 -25.49 -18.27
C LEU A 187 4.22 -26.28 -19.13
N ASP A 188 4.70 -27.41 -18.62
CA ASP A 188 5.51 -28.30 -19.47
C ASP A 188 4.70 -28.64 -20.71
N SER A 189 5.33 -28.48 -21.87
CA SER A 189 4.75 -28.86 -23.19
C SER A 189 4.29 -30.32 -23.24
N ALA A 190 4.81 -31.19 -22.35
CA ALA A 190 4.41 -32.54 -22.12
C ALA A 190 3.12 -32.69 -21.26
N SER A 191 2.66 -31.62 -20.60
CA SER A 191 1.46 -31.65 -19.78
C SER A 191 0.20 -31.81 -20.65
N PRO A 192 -0.65 -32.83 -20.41
CA PRO A 192 -1.89 -33.03 -21.16
C PRO A 192 -2.84 -31.82 -21.02
N VAL A 193 -2.83 -31.12 -19.86
CA VAL A 193 -3.64 -29.92 -19.62
C VAL A 193 -3.16 -28.75 -20.49
N PHE A 194 -1.86 -28.56 -20.63
CA PHE A 194 -1.30 -27.54 -21.52
C PHE A 194 -1.65 -27.84 -22.99
N ALA A 195 -1.46 -29.08 -23.43
CA ALA A 195 -1.77 -29.50 -24.80
C ALA A 195 -3.27 -29.31 -25.13
N GLN A 196 -4.17 -29.67 -24.22
CA GLN A 196 -5.61 -29.50 -24.37
C GLN A 196 -6.01 -28.02 -24.41
N SER A 197 -5.50 -27.20 -23.51
CA SER A 197 -5.78 -25.74 -23.46
C SER A 197 -5.28 -25.03 -24.71
N ARG A 198 -4.07 -25.39 -25.18
CA ARG A 198 -3.53 -24.88 -26.43
C ARG A 198 -4.36 -25.26 -27.63
N HIS A 199 -4.81 -26.53 -27.69
CA HIS A 199 -5.65 -27.03 -28.78
C HIS A 199 -6.99 -26.30 -28.83
N LEU A 200 -7.67 -26.08 -27.70
CA LEU A 200 -8.91 -25.30 -27.62
C LEU A 200 -8.75 -23.90 -28.15
N LEU A 201 -7.70 -23.19 -27.71
CA LEU A 201 -7.40 -21.84 -28.18
C LEU A 201 -7.01 -21.80 -29.66
N GLN A 202 -6.30 -22.80 -30.13
CA GLN A 202 -5.96 -22.94 -31.55
C GLN A 202 -7.20 -23.14 -32.41
N MET A 203 -8.13 -23.97 -31.98
CA MET A 203 -9.41 -24.18 -32.69
C MET A 203 -10.23 -22.88 -32.73
N HIS A 204 -10.25 -22.12 -31.64
CA HIS A 204 -10.93 -20.81 -31.59
C HIS A 204 -10.28 -19.80 -32.55
N ALA A 205 -8.96 -19.73 -32.58
CA ALA A 205 -8.23 -18.86 -33.50
C ALA A 205 -8.43 -19.20 -34.97
N LEU A 206 -8.58 -20.50 -35.29
CA LEU A 206 -8.88 -20.97 -36.64
C LEU A 206 -10.32 -20.63 -37.07
N HIS A 207 -11.27 -20.78 -36.14
CA HIS A 207 -12.69 -20.63 -36.46
C HIS A 207 -13.12 -19.15 -36.54
N ASP A 208 -12.68 -18.32 -35.55
CA ASP A 208 -13.18 -16.94 -35.43
C ASP A 208 -12.27 -15.90 -36.10
N ALA A 209 -10.97 -16.17 -36.21
CA ALA A 209 -10.01 -15.19 -36.76
C ALA A 209 -9.51 -15.52 -38.17
N GLY A 210 -9.92 -16.60 -38.78
CA GLY A 210 -9.50 -17.00 -40.15
C GLY A 210 -7.98 -17.17 -40.29
N SER A 211 -7.28 -17.42 -39.18
CA SER A 211 -5.82 -17.53 -39.13
C SER A 211 -5.33 -18.79 -39.81
N THR A 212 -4.14 -18.78 -40.41
CA THR A 212 -3.47 -20.00 -40.89
C THR A 212 -3.09 -20.90 -39.73
N VAL A 213 -2.98 -22.20 -39.95
CA VAL A 213 -2.70 -23.19 -38.89
C VAL A 213 -1.42 -22.87 -38.11
N SER A 214 -0.37 -22.40 -38.79
CA SER A 214 0.89 -22.01 -38.18
C SER A 214 0.74 -20.75 -37.28
N ASN A 215 -0.01 -19.77 -37.74
CA ASN A 215 -0.27 -18.54 -36.98
C ASN A 215 -1.18 -18.81 -35.78
N ALA A 216 -2.19 -19.64 -35.93
CA ALA A 216 -3.10 -20.04 -34.85
C ALA A 216 -2.34 -20.80 -33.72
N ALA A 217 -1.38 -21.64 -34.05
CA ALA A 217 -0.54 -22.33 -33.07
C ALA A 217 0.38 -21.33 -32.28
N ALA A 218 0.98 -20.36 -32.96
CA ALA A 218 1.78 -19.34 -32.30
C ALA A 218 0.95 -18.40 -31.43
N GLN A 219 -0.20 -17.96 -31.94
CA GLN A 219 -1.16 -17.10 -31.20
C GLN A 219 -1.70 -17.79 -29.95
N SER A 220 -2.12 -19.07 -30.06
CA SER A 220 -2.63 -19.81 -28.90
C SER A 220 -1.59 -19.96 -27.80
N THR A 221 -0.34 -20.22 -28.16
CA THR A 221 0.77 -20.30 -27.20
C THR A 221 1.06 -18.94 -26.54
N ALA A 222 1.09 -17.86 -27.34
CA ALA A 222 1.30 -16.50 -26.83
C ALA A 222 0.18 -16.07 -25.87
N LEU A 223 -1.08 -16.38 -26.18
CA LEU A 223 -2.24 -16.13 -25.31
C LEU A 223 -2.15 -16.90 -24.00
N LEU A 224 -1.80 -18.17 -24.04
CA LEU A 224 -1.62 -18.99 -22.82
C LEU A 224 -0.54 -18.40 -21.92
N LEU A 225 0.63 -18.03 -22.49
CA LEU A 225 1.72 -17.45 -21.73
C LEU A 225 1.35 -16.08 -21.17
N SER A 226 0.61 -15.26 -21.89
CA SER A 226 0.16 -13.96 -21.40
C SER A 226 -0.83 -14.09 -20.24
N HIS A 227 -1.82 -14.97 -20.36
CA HIS A 227 -2.76 -15.26 -19.28
C HIS A 227 -2.05 -15.83 -18.04
N PHE A 228 -1.10 -16.74 -18.26
CA PHE A 228 -0.29 -17.27 -17.17
C PHE A 228 0.50 -16.17 -16.46
N SER A 229 1.20 -15.31 -17.20
CA SER A 229 1.96 -14.22 -16.62
C SER A 229 1.09 -13.23 -15.85
N GLN A 230 -0.10 -12.91 -16.37
CA GLN A 230 -1.09 -12.08 -15.67
C GLN A 230 -1.57 -12.74 -14.36
N GLN A 231 -1.83 -14.05 -14.37
CA GLN A 231 -2.25 -14.77 -13.18
C GLN A 231 -1.16 -14.79 -12.10
N MET A 232 0.11 -15.02 -12.49
CA MET A 232 1.25 -14.99 -11.57
C MET A 232 1.46 -13.59 -10.97
N PHE A 233 1.29 -12.56 -11.78
CA PHE A 233 1.33 -11.17 -11.34
C PHE A 233 0.22 -10.86 -10.31
N VAL A 234 -1.01 -11.33 -10.53
CA VAL A 234 -2.12 -11.16 -9.60
C VAL A 234 -1.85 -11.87 -8.27
N TYR A 235 -1.33 -13.10 -8.29
CA TYR A 235 -0.95 -13.80 -7.05
C TYR A 235 0.14 -13.04 -6.29
N ALA A 236 1.15 -12.55 -6.98
CA ALA A 236 2.22 -11.78 -6.37
C ALA A 236 1.72 -10.46 -5.74
N ILE A 237 0.84 -9.73 -6.42
CA ILE A 237 0.21 -8.52 -5.86
C ILE A 237 -0.65 -8.83 -4.64
N ASN A 238 -1.39 -9.93 -4.65
CA ASN A 238 -2.20 -10.34 -3.50
C ASN A 238 -1.31 -10.65 -2.28
N ASP A 239 -0.16 -11.31 -2.50
CA ASP A 239 0.84 -11.54 -1.45
C ASP A 239 1.39 -10.22 -0.90
N ASP A 240 1.68 -9.23 -1.76
CA ASP A 240 2.14 -7.91 -1.35
C ASP A 240 1.11 -7.17 -0.50
N PHE A 241 -0.16 -7.22 -0.87
CA PHE A 241 -1.23 -6.65 -0.06
C PHE A 241 -1.38 -7.36 1.28
N PHE A 242 -1.17 -8.67 1.33
CA PHE A 242 -1.17 -9.41 2.59
C PHE A 242 -0.01 -8.98 3.50
N ILE A 243 1.18 -8.84 2.95
CA ILE A 243 2.36 -8.36 3.69
C ILE A 243 2.12 -6.93 4.20
N ALA A 244 1.58 -6.04 3.35
CA ALA A 244 1.23 -4.68 3.74
C ALA A 244 0.17 -4.64 4.86
N CYS A 245 -0.81 -5.55 4.85
CA CYS A 245 -1.79 -5.73 5.91
C CYS A 245 -1.12 -6.10 7.24
N VAL A 246 -0.25 -7.11 7.24
CA VAL A 246 0.47 -7.56 8.45
C VAL A 246 1.38 -6.45 8.99
N CYS A 247 2.14 -5.77 8.13
CA CYS A 247 2.99 -4.64 8.53
C CYS A 247 2.15 -3.49 9.13
N THR A 248 0.98 -3.22 8.56
CA THR A 248 0.06 -2.19 9.09
C THR A 248 -0.47 -2.57 10.47
N LEU A 249 -0.86 -3.81 10.69
CA LEU A 249 -1.30 -4.29 12.00
C LEU A 249 -0.17 -4.23 13.04
N ALA A 250 1.07 -4.48 12.64
CA ALA A 250 2.23 -4.35 13.53
C ALA A 250 2.42 -2.92 14.05
N CYS A 251 1.92 -1.88 13.34
CA CYS A 251 1.90 -0.49 13.82
C CYS A 251 1.06 -0.30 15.09
N ALA A 252 0.14 -1.20 15.41
CA ALA A 252 -0.64 -1.11 16.64
C ALA A 252 0.23 -1.30 17.88
N ILE A 253 1.30 -2.08 17.80
CA ILE A 253 2.19 -2.39 18.93
C ILE A 253 2.82 -1.12 19.53
N PRO A 254 3.54 -0.26 18.77
CA PRO A 254 4.11 0.96 19.34
C PRO A 254 3.04 1.93 19.86
N ILE A 255 1.85 1.98 19.26
CA ILE A 255 0.74 2.83 19.75
C ILE A 255 0.22 2.37 21.11
N LEU A 256 0.15 1.07 21.35
CA LEU A 256 -0.25 0.51 22.64
C LEU A 256 0.78 0.83 23.73
N ILE A 257 2.07 0.83 23.39
CA ILE A 257 3.18 1.13 24.31
C ILE A 257 3.27 2.63 24.66
N LEU A 258 2.72 3.52 23.84
CA LEU A 258 2.72 4.95 24.12
C LEU A 258 2.04 5.22 25.48
N LYS A 259 2.66 6.03 26.33
CA LYS A 259 2.04 6.46 27.59
C LYS A 259 0.85 7.38 27.32
N ARG A 260 -0.23 7.16 28.08
CA ARG A 260 -1.41 8.02 28.05
C ARG A 260 -1.04 9.39 28.61
N ASN A 261 -0.79 10.36 27.76
CA ASN A 261 -0.66 11.73 28.23
C ASN A 261 -2.05 12.27 28.55
N LYS A 262 -2.31 12.60 29.83
CA LYS A 262 -3.53 13.31 30.21
C LYS A 262 -3.49 14.65 29.46
N SER A 263 -4.42 14.85 28.52
CA SER A 263 -4.65 16.15 27.88
C SER A 263 -4.51 17.23 28.91
N ARG A 264 -3.50 18.11 28.78
CA ARG A 264 -3.51 19.38 29.48
C ARG A 264 -4.76 20.10 28.99
N LYS A 265 -5.78 20.20 29.85
CA LYS A 265 -6.86 21.15 29.66
C LYS A 265 -6.18 22.52 29.47
N MET A 266 -6.18 23.01 28.23
CA MET A 266 -5.89 24.40 27.98
C MET A 266 -7.00 25.21 28.66
N ILE A 267 -6.62 25.85 29.73
CA ILE A 267 -7.36 26.97 30.36
C ILE A 267 -7.16 28.19 29.49
#